data_b12851045008a0a01e9e6fe8cfef888e
#
_entry.id   b12851045008a0a01e9e6fe8cfef888e
#
_cell.length_a   1.000
_cell.length_b   1.000
_cell.length_c   1.000
_cell.angle_alpha   90.00
_cell.angle_beta   90.00
_cell.angle_gamma   90.00
#
_symmetry.space_group_name_H-M   'P 1'
#
loop_
_entity.id
_entity.type
_entity.pdbx_description
1 polymer ?
#
loop_
_entity_poly.entity_id
_entity_poly.type
_entity_poly.pdbx_seq_one_letter_code
_entity_poly.pdbx_strand_id
1 'polypeptide(L)'
;DTAASIGVERFVLDDGWFHGRHHDRAALGDWWPDETKFPDGLGDLIAHVDVLGMEFGLWVEPEMVNPDSELNRAHPDWALQLDGRPVLTARNQLVLDISRPEASDYLFEKIDTLLRAHPIRYLKWDHNRDLTTAGLANGQPGYRAQVHAVYALMARLRAAHPEVEIESCSGGGG
;
A
#
# COMPACT_ATOMS: atom_id res chain seq x y z
N ASP A 1 9.29 23.30 -1.42
CA ASP A 1 9.71 24.66 -0.96
C ASP A 1 8.52 25.43 -0.38
N THR A 2 7.41 25.60 -1.14
CA THR A 2 6.25 26.39 -0.66
C THR A 2 5.64 25.82 0.62
N ALA A 3 5.52 24.50 0.75
CA ALA A 3 4.99 23.86 1.97
C ALA A 3 5.84 24.21 3.20
N ALA A 4 7.16 24.10 3.11
CA ALA A 4 8.06 24.47 4.18
C ALA A 4 7.95 25.95 4.56
N SER A 5 7.81 26.86 3.58
CA SER A 5 7.71 28.31 3.82
C SER A 5 6.45 28.75 4.57
N ILE A 6 5.42 27.90 4.63
CA ILE A 6 4.18 28.13 5.39
C ILE A 6 4.10 27.31 6.69
N GLY A 7 5.20 26.64 7.09
CA GLY A 7 5.30 25.93 8.36
C GLY A 7 4.77 24.49 8.34
N VAL A 8 4.69 23.85 7.16
CA VAL A 8 4.38 22.40 7.07
C VAL A 8 5.53 21.61 7.64
N GLU A 9 5.23 20.69 8.54
CA GLU A 9 6.22 19.87 9.24
C GLU A 9 6.43 18.48 8.58
N ARG A 10 5.47 18.02 7.77
CA ARG A 10 5.51 16.69 7.13
C ARG A 10 5.03 16.78 5.68
N PHE A 11 5.80 16.16 4.79
CA PHE A 11 5.44 16.01 3.38
C PHE A 11 5.14 14.53 3.10
N VAL A 12 3.94 14.22 2.61
CA VAL A 12 3.54 12.86 2.23
C VAL A 12 3.48 12.76 0.71
N LEU A 13 4.30 11.87 0.14
CA LEU A 13 4.20 11.51 -1.27
C LEU A 13 3.00 10.57 -1.44
N ASP A 14 1.92 11.11 -2.02
CA ASP A 14 0.65 10.40 -2.23
C ASP A 14 0.71 9.45 -3.45
N ASP A 15 -0.43 8.94 -3.90
CA ASP A 15 -0.55 7.99 -5.02
C ASP A 15 0.27 8.39 -6.26
N GLY A 16 0.80 7.40 -6.97
CA GLY A 16 1.49 7.61 -8.25
C GLY A 16 3.00 7.43 -8.24
N TRP A 17 3.63 7.12 -7.10
CA TRP A 17 5.08 6.98 -6.99
C TRP A 17 5.63 5.61 -7.42
N PHE A 18 4.80 4.56 -7.37
CA PHE A 18 5.21 3.17 -7.54
C PHE A 18 5.14 2.71 -9.00
N HIS A 19 5.81 1.61 -9.27
CA HIS A 19 6.02 1.04 -10.61
C HIS A 19 4.72 0.87 -11.39
N GLY A 20 4.70 1.36 -12.64
CA GLY A 20 3.56 1.22 -13.55
C GLY A 20 2.31 2.05 -13.19
N ARG A 21 2.35 2.83 -12.12
CA ARG A 21 1.22 3.66 -11.67
C ARG A 21 1.10 4.94 -12.50
N HIS A 22 0.69 4.82 -13.76
CA HIS A 22 0.47 5.95 -14.65
C HIS A 22 -0.97 6.48 -14.62
N HIS A 23 -1.88 5.71 -14.05
CA HIS A 23 -3.30 6.03 -13.84
C HIS A 23 -3.89 5.10 -12.76
N ASP A 24 -5.12 5.37 -12.31
CA ASP A 24 -5.81 4.71 -11.21
C ASP A 24 -6.28 3.26 -11.48
N ARG A 25 -6.06 2.74 -12.72
CA ARG A 25 -6.52 1.40 -13.14
C ARG A 25 -5.42 0.34 -13.10
N ALA A 26 -4.19 0.72 -12.74
CA ALA A 26 -3.04 -0.17 -12.79
C ALA A 26 -2.15 -0.07 -11.54
N ALA A 27 -1.38 -1.11 -11.33
CA ALA A 27 -0.19 -1.17 -10.49
C ALA A 27 -0.38 -1.21 -8.96
N LEU A 28 -1.60 -1.09 -8.41
CA LEU A 28 -1.76 -1.42 -6.98
C LEU A 28 -1.29 -2.85 -6.72
N GLY A 29 -0.37 -3.00 -5.78
CA GLY A 29 0.35 -4.24 -5.50
C GLY A 29 1.85 -4.16 -5.81
N ASP A 30 2.26 -3.28 -6.73
CA ASP A 30 3.64 -3.19 -7.22
C ASP A 30 4.42 -2.11 -6.47
N TRP A 31 4.67 -2.36 -5.17
CA TRP A 31 5.20 -1.38 -4.21
C TRP A 31 6.72 -1.20 -4.31
N TRP A 32 7.21 -0.66 -5.43
CA TRP A 32 8.58 -0.16 -5.60
C TRP A 32 8.58 1.08 -6.50
N PRO A 33 9.57 1.98 -6.40
CA PRO A 33 9.58 3.24 -7.16
C PRO A 33 9.49 3.01 -8.66
N ASP A 34 8.70 3.86 -9.34
CA ASP A 34 8.62 3.88 -10.80
C ASP A 34 9.90 4.48 -11.39
N GLU A 35 10.67 3.69 -12.14
CA GLU A 35 11.96 4.08 -12.71
C GLU A 35 11.87 5.24 -13.71
N THR A 36 10.71 5.46 -14.32
CA THR A 36 10.52 6.58 -15.25
C THR A 36 10.29 7.90 -14.53
N LYS A 37 9.71 7.87 -13.33
CA LYS A 37 9.46 9.05 -12.49
C LYS A 37 10.61 9.31 -11.52
N PHE A 38 11.23 8.25 -11.05
CA PHE A 38 12.30 8.25 -10.06
C PHE A 38 13.45 7.35 -10.54
N PRO A 39 14.21 7.77 -11.56
CA PRO A 39 15.26 6.94 -12.15
C PRO A 39 16.37 6.53 -11.15
N ASP A 40 16.59 7.35 -10.14
CA ASP A 40 17.55 7.10 -9.05
C ASP A 40 16.85 6.73 -7.72
N GLY A 41 15.57 6.31 -7.78
CA GLY A 41 14.74 6.01 -6.62
C GLY A 41 14.23 7.27 -5.90
N LEU A 42 13.73 7.10 -4.67
CA LEU A 42 13.13 8.18 -3.89
C LEU A 42 14.15 9.02 -3.12
N GLY A 43 15.44 8.64 -3.14
CA GLY A 43 16.47 9.22 -2.29
C GLY A 43 16.61 10.74 -2.42
N ASP A 44 16.68 11.26 -3.63
CA ASP A 44 16.86 12.69 -3.88
C ASP A 44 15.67 13.53 -3.40
N LEU A 45 14.44 13.05 -3.62
CA LEU A 45 13.24 13.72 -3.12
C LEU A 45 13.20 13.74 -1.60
N ILE A 46 13.53 12.62 -0.96
CA ILE A 46 13.56 12.51 0.50
C ILE A 46 14.63 13.43 1.09
N ALA A 47 15.83 13.45 0.51
CA ALA A 47 16.90 14.34 0.94
C ALA A 47 16.52 15.83 0.80
N HIS A 48 15.82 16.19 -0.29
CA HIS A 48 15.31 17.56 -0.45
C HIS A 48 14.28 17.94 0.61
N VAL A 49 13.36 17.05 0.95
CA VAL A 49 12.37 17.27 2.01
C VAL A 49 13.02 17.43 3.38
N ASP A 50 14.04 16.60 3.68
CA ASP A 50 14.82 16.67 4.91
C ASP A 50 15.59 18.00 5.05
N VAL A 51 16.26 18.46 3.98
CA VAL A 51 16.96 19.78 3.95
C VAL A 51 16.00 20.95 4.23
N LEU A 52 14.72 20.80 3.89
CA LEU A 52 13.69 21.80 4.18
C LEU A 52 13.15 21.69 5.62
N GLY A 53 13.66 20.76 6.44
CA GLY A 53 13.24 20.56 7.84
C GLY A 53 11.89 19.87 7.99
N MET A 54 11.43 19.15 6.97
CA MET A 54 10.18 18.38 7.02
C MET A 54 10.46 16.88 7.13
N GLU A 55 9.56 16.16 7.81
CA GLU A 55 9.53 14.70 7.76
C GLU A 55 8.97 14.22 6.43
N PHE A 56 9.47 13.06 5.95
CA PHE A 56 8.94 12.41 4.75
C PHE A 56 7.97 11.27 5.10
N GLY A 57 6.82 11.27 4.46
CA GLY A 57 5.82 10.22 4.51
C GLY A 57 5.52 9.63 3.14
N LEU A 58 4.96 8.42 3.13
CA LEU A 58 4.63 7.69 1.91
C LEU A 58 3.22 7.12 1.98
N TRP A 59 2.45 7.28 0.91
CA TRP A 59 1.14 6.68 0.75
C TRP A 59 1.26 5.23 0.26
N VAL A 60 0.46 4.34 0.82
CA VAL A 60 0.28 2.96 0.36
C VAL A 60 -1.19 2.55 0.48
N GLU A 61 -1.66 1.68 -0.41
CA GLU A 61 -2.99 1.04 -0.35
C GLU A 61 -2.83 -0.49 -0.45
N PRO A 62 -2.19 -1.15 0.53
CA PRO A 62 -1.69 -2.50 0.36
C PRO A 62 -2.77 -3.59 0.46
N GLU A 63 -3.98 -3.24 0.90
CA GLU A 63 -5.11 -4.16 0.93
C GLU A 63 -5.76 -4.35 -0.44
N MET A 64 -5.36 -3.53 -1.42
CA MET A 64 -5.93 -3.57 -2.77
C MET A 64 -4.88 -3.98 -3.79
N VAL A 65 -5.37 -4.55 -4.89
CA VAL A 65 -4.56 -4.92 -6.04
C VAL A 65 -5.32 -4.57 -7.32
N ASN A 66 -4.64 -4.05 -8.32
CA ASN A 66 -5.26 -3.87 -9.63
C ASN A 66 -5.17 -5.17 -10.45
N PRO A 67 -6.19 -5.49 -11.27
CA PRO A 67 -6.07 -6.55 -12.29
C PRO A 67 -4.84 -6.36 -13.18
N ASP A 68 -4.54 -5.11 -13.53
CA ASP A 68 -3.35 -4.70 -14.26
C ASP A 68 -2.21 -4.31 -13.30
N SER A 69 -1.60 -5.32 -12.69
CA SER A 69 -0.39 -5.21 -11.87
C SER A 69 0.48 -6.45 -12.05
N GLU A 70 1.77 -6.33 -11.79
CA GLU A 70 2.70 -7.47 -11.79
C GLU A 70 2.28 -8.50 -10.73
N LEU A 71 1.88 -8.00 -9.54
CA LEU A 71 1.41 -8.86 -8.46
C LEU A 71 0.22 -9.71 -8.89
N ASN A 72 -0.80 -9.11 -9.48
CA ASN A 72 -2.00 -9.85 -9.89
C ASN A 72 -1.73 -10.79 -11.08
N ARG A 73 -0.82 -10.45 -11.97
CA ARG A 73 -0.38 -11.34 -13.06
C ARG A 73 0.35 -12.57 -12.53
N ALA A 74 1.18 -12.38 -11.50
CA ALA A 74 1.93 -13.47 -10.87
C ALA A 74 1.04 -14.35 -9.99
N HIS A 75 0.08 -13.75 -9.29
CA HIS A 75 -0.76 -14.41 -8.28
C HIS A 75 -2.24 -14.02 -8.40
N PRO A 76 -2.92 -14.39 -9.50
CA PRO A 76 -4.33 -14.03 -9.71
C PRO A 76 -5.27 -14.67 -8.68
N ASP A 77 -4.83 -15.74 -8.02
CA ASP A 77 -5.55 -16.44 -6.95
C ASP A 77 -5.43 -15.76 -5.57
N TRP A 78 -4.64 -14.68 -5.45
CA TRP A 78 -4.51 -13.93 -4.19
C TRP A 78 -5.61 -12.88 -4.00
N ALA A 79 -6.46 -12.63 -4.99
CA ALA A 79 -7.63 -11.78 -4.82
C ALA A 79 -8.73 -12.51 -4.02
N LEU A 80 -9.31 -11.82 -3.03
CA LEU A 80 -10.49 -12.33 -2.33
C LEU A 80 -11.65 -12.51 -3.31
N GLN A 81 -12.18 -13.73 -3.39
CA GLN A 81 -13.28 -14.07 -4.29
C GLN A 81 -14.09 -15.26 -3.75
N LEU A 82 -15.37 -15.32 -4.11
CA LEU A 82 -16.22 -16.46 -3.86
C LEU A 82 -16.23 -17.39 -5.06
N ASP A 83 -16.01 -18.69 -4.83
CA ASP A 83 -16.08 -19.70 -5.88
C ASP A 83 -17.41 -19.65 -6.65
N GLY A 84 -17.33 -19.72 -7.97
CA GLY A 84 -18.48 -19.67 -8.86
C GLY A 84 -19.17 -18.31 -8.96
N ARG A 85 -18.59 -17.25 -8.38
CA ARG A 85 -19.06 -15.87 -8.53
C ARG A 85 -18.09 -15.03 -9.35
N PRO A 86 -18.59 -14.08 -10.16
CA PRO A 86 -17.72 -13.11 -10.83
C PRO A 86 -16.91 -12.31 -9.80
N VAL A 87 -15.63 -12.11 -10.08
CA VAL A 87 -14.80 -11.19 -9.30
C VAL A 87 -15.23 -9.76 -9.64
N LEU A 88 -15.65 -9.02 -8.62
CA LEU A 88 -16.13 -7.65 -8.78
C LEU A 88 -15.01 -6.67 -8.52
N THR A 89 -14.78 -5.76 -9.45
CA THR A 89 -13.93 -4.60 -9.25
C THR A 89 -14.76 -3.42 -8.72
N ALA A 90 -14.19 -2.64 -7.80
CA ALA A 90 -14.66 -1.31 -7.45
C ALA A 90 -13.46 -0.36 -7.50
N ARG A 91 -13.62 0.82 -8.07
CA ARG A 91 -12.51 1.75 -8.36
C ARG A 91 -11.35 1.09 -9.14
N ASN A 92 -11.67 0.16 -10.04
CA ASN A 92 -10.71 -0.66 -10.80
C ASN A 92 -9.80 -1.55 -9.92
N GLN A 93 -10.18 -1.81 -8.68
CA GLN A 93 -9.41 -2.56 -7.70
C GLN A 93 -10.10 -3.89 -7.35
N LEU A 94 -9.29 -4.87 -7.00
CA LEU A 94 -9.64 -6.09 -6.29
C LEU A 94 -9.14 -5.97 -4.85
N VAL A 95 -9.69 -6.78 -3.95
CA VAL A 95 -9.15 -6.91 -2.59
C VAL A 95 -8.12 -8.03 -2.55
N LEU A 96 -6.93 -7.75 -2.06
CA LEU A 96 -5.89 -8.74 -1.86
C LEU A 96 -6.19 -9.56 -0.59
N ASP A 97 -6.12 -10.89 -0.67
CA ASP A 97 -6.28 -11.79 0.48
C ASP A 97 -5.03 -11.78 1.37
N ILE A 98 -4.95 -10.80 2.26
CA ILE A 98 -3.83 -10.68 3.22
C ILE A 98 -3.87 -11.79 4.29
N SER A 99 -4.98 -12.52 4.42
CA SER A 99 -5.05 -13.67 5.33
C SER A 99 -4.18 -14.85 4.84
N ARG A 100 -3.75 -14.83 3.57
CA ARG A 100 -2.72 -15.73 3.05
C ARG A 100 -1.35 -15.31 3.56
N PRO A 101 -0.60 -16.21 4.20
CA PRO A 101 0.75 -15.87 4.69
C PRO A 101 1.67 -15.31 3.60
N GLU A 102 1.61 -15.88 2.39
CA GLU A 102 2.46 -15.48 1.26
C GLU A 102 2.17 -14.05 0.80
N ALA A 103 0.89 -13.65 0.76
CA ALA A 103 0.49 -12.30 0.40
C ALA A 103 0.89 -11.29 1.49
N SER A 104 0.68 -11.66 2.76
CA SER A 104 1.10 -10.85 3.91
C SER A 104 2.62 -10.67 3.95
N ASP A 105 3.39 -11.75 3.69
CA ASP A 105 4.86 -11.70 3.65
C ASP A 105 5.36 -10.84 2.50
N TYR A 106 4.77 -10.96 1.31
CA TYR A 106 5.07 -10.10 0.16
C TYR A 106 4.90 -8.62 0.50
N LEU A 107 3.75 -8.24 1.06
CA LEU A 107 3.47 -6.84 1.43
C LEU A 107 4.45 -6.35 2.51
N PHE A 108 4.70 -7.17 3.52
CA PHE A 108 5.69 -6.84 4.55
C PHE A 108 7.06 -6.59 3.93
N GLU A 109 7.55 -7.49 3.09
CA GLU A 109 8.87 -7.39 2.46
C GLU A 109 9.00 -6.13 1.59
N LYS A 110 7.96 -5.81 0.80
CA LYS A 110 7.96 -4.60 -0.03
C LYS A 110 8.01 -3.32 0.80
N ILE A 111 7.18 -3.21 1.83
CA ILE A 111 7.14 -2.02 2.69
C ILE A 111 8.40 -1.95 3.57
N ASP A 112 8.84 -3.06 4.16
CA ASP A 112 10.06 -3.14 4.97
C ASP A 112 11.30 -2.70 4.17
N THR A 113 11.39 -3.13 2.91
CA THR A 113 12.48 -2.73 2.01
C THR A 113 12.53 -1.22 1.82
N LEU A 114 11.39 -0.57 1.61
CA LEU A 114 11.30 0.89 1.46
C LEU A 114 11.71 1.62 2.75
N LEU A 115 11.19 1.14 3.90
CA LEU A 115 11.46 1.74 5.21
C LEU A 115 12.92 1.56 5.64
N ARG A 116 13.57 0.45 5.26
CA ARG A 116 15.01 0.24 5.51
C ARG A 116 15.90 1.09 4.59
N ALA A 117 15.47 1.27 3.35
CA ALA A 117 16.27 2.01 2.37
C ALA A 117 16.22 3.53 2.58
N HIS A 118 15.16 4.04 3.21
CA HIS A 118 14.88 5.47 3.28
C HIS A 118 14.39 5.91 4.67
N PRO A 119 14.68 7.13 5.11
CA PRO A 119 14.21 7.68 6.39
C PRO A 119 12.74 8.14 6.29
N ILE A 120 11.85 7.22 5.94
CA ILE A 120 10.41 7.43 5.92
C ILE A 120 9.90 7.36 7.36
N ARG A 121 9.19 8.40 7.84
CA ARG A 121 8.67 8.52 9.21
C ARG A 121 7.17 8.32 9.32
N TYR A 122 6.47 8.25 8.18
CA TYR A 122 5.02 8.19 8.14
C TYR A 122 4.53 7.35 6.97
N LEU A 123 3.61 6.44 7.24
CA LEU A 123 2.86 5.70 6.23
C LEU A 123 1.40 6.14 6.26
N LYS A 124 0.90 6.69 5.17
CA LYS A 124 -0.53 6.88 4.95
C LYS A 124 -1.08 5.59 4.34
N TRP A 125 -1.68 4.77 5.20
CA TRP A 125 -2.30 3.50 4.84
C TRP A 125 -3.73 3.74 4.41
N ASP A 126 -4.00 3.61 3.13
CA ASP A 126 -5.31 3.90 2.54
C ASP A 126 -6.12 2.63 2.26
N HIS A 127 -7.45 2.80 2.17
CA HIS A 127 -8.42 1.74 1.87
C HIS A 127 -9.61 2.37 1.14
N ASN A 128 -9.65 2.25 -0.19
CA ASN A 128 -10.55 3.05 -1.03
C ASN A 128 -11.69 2.25 -1.67
N ARG A 129 -11.92 1.02 -1.27
CA ARG A 129 -13.06 0.23 -1.72
C ARG A 129 -13.59 -0.70 -0.63
N ASP A 130 -14.87 -1.01 -0.71
CA ASP A 130 -15.49 -1.95 0.22
C ASP A 130 -15.03 -3.40 -0.02
N LEU A 131 -14.99 -4.17 1.07
CA LEU A 131 -14.82 -5.62 1.07
C LEU A 131 -16.12 -6.30 0.60
N THR A 132 -16.40 -6.25 -0.70
CA THR A 132 -17.54 -6.97 -1.27
C THR A 132 -17.12 -8.38 -1.71
N THR A 133 -17.99 -9.37 -1.55
CA THR A 133 -17.75 -10.77 -1.96
C THR A 133 -16.45 -11.38 -1.43
N ALA A 134 -16.05 -11.02 -0.20
CA ALA A 134 -14.85 -11.55 0.43
C ALA A 134 -15.03 -13.03 0.81
N GLY A 135 -14.51 -13.92 -0.01
CA GLY A 135 -14.43 -15.36 0.21
C GLY A 135 -12.99 -15.83 0.30
N LEU A 136 -12.70 -16.76 1.18
CA LEU A 136 -11.42 -17.45 1.28
C LEU A 136 -11.38 -18.63 0.30
N ALA A 137 -10.18 -19.10 -0.02
CA ALA A 137 -9.97 -20.27 -0.89
C ALA A 137 -10.68 -21.56 -0.41
N ASN A 138 -11.04 -21.64 0.87
CA ASN A 138 -11.81 -22.75 1.45
C ASN A 138 -13.33 -22.53 1.43
N GLY A 139 -13.84 -21.50 0.76
CA GLY A 139 -15.25 -21.15 0.64
C GLY A 139 -15.86 -20.47 1.88
N GLN A 140 -15.07 -20.17 2.91
CA GLN A 140 -15.54 -19.47 4.11
C GLN A 140 -15.55 -17.95 3.91
N PRO A 141 -16.42 -17.21 4.63
CA PRO A 141 -16.35 -15.73 4.62
C PRO A 141 -15.02 -15.20 5.11
N GLY A 142 -14.39 -14.32 4.31
CA GLY A 142 -13.05 -13.81 4.55
C GLY A 142 -12.95 -12.51 5.36
N TYR A 143 -14.07 -11.82 5.64
CA TYR A 143 -14.06 -10.49 6.26
C TYR A 143 -13.25 -10.43 7.57
N ARG A 144 -13.55 -11.34 8.50
CA ARG A 144 -12.84 -11.37 9.79
C ARG A 144 -11.37 -11.72 9.64
N ALA A 145 -11.07 -12.72 8.80
CA ALA A 145 -9.69 -13.13 8.53
C ALA A 145 -8.87 -11.98 7.95
N GLN A 146 -9.44 -11.26 6.98
CA GLN A 146 -8.82 -10.08 6.36
C GLN A 146 -8.49 -9.01 7.40
N VAL A 147 -9.46 -8.59 8.23
CA VAL A 147 -9.25 -7.56 9.26
C VAL A 147 -8.14 -7.95 10.25
N HIS A 148 -8.16 -9.20 10.73
CA HIS A 148 -7.12 -9.68 11.64
C HIS A 148 -5.73 -9.72 10.96
N ALA A 149 -5.68 -10.10 9.70
CA ALA A 149 -4.43 -10.14 8.94
C ALA A 149 -3.86 -8.73 8.71
N VAL A 150 -4.69 -7.74 8.41
CA VAL A 150 -4.29 -6.33 8.31
C VAL A 150 -3.70 -5.84 9.64
N TYR A 151 -4.38 -6.10 10.76
CA TYR A 151 -3.87 -5.72 12.09
C TYR A 151 -2.54 -6.41 12.41
N ALA A 152 -2.40 -7.69 12.06
CA ALA A 152 -1.14 -8.43 12.25
C ALA A 152 -0.01 -7.86 11.39
N LEU A 153 -0.28 -7.51 10.13
CA LEU A 153 0.70 -6.90 9.23
C LEU A 153 1.15 -5.52 9.74
N MET A 154 0.20 -4.66 10.16
CA MET A 154 0.51 -3.36 10.77
C MET A 154 1.33 -3.51 12.07
N ALA A 155 0.96 -4.48 12.91
CA ALA A 155 1.72 -4.75 14.14
C ALA A 155 3.15 -5.23 13.84
N ARG A 156 3.34 -6.07 12.82
CA ARG A 156 4.64 -6.54 12.36
C ARG A 156 5.51 -5.40 11.84
N LEU A 157 4.94 -4.50 11.02
CA LEU A 157 5.64 -3.30 10.53
C LEU A 157 6.04 -2.37 11.66
N ARG A 158 5.14 -2.09 12.62
CA ARG A 158 5.45 -1.24 13.79
C ARG A 158 6.51 -1.86 14.70
N ALA A 159 6.56 -3.17 14.81
CA ALA A 159 7.61 -3.86 15.58
C ALA A 159 8.99 -3.76 14.90
N ALA A 160 9.02 -3.81 13.56
CA ALA A 160 10.25 -3.68 12.78
C ALA A 160 10.73 -2.22 12.65
N HIS A 161 9.78 -1.27 12.65
CA HIS A 161 10.00 0.17 12.42
C HIS A 161 9.24 1.01 13.48
N PRO A 162 9.67 0.99 14.75
CA PRO A 162 8.94 1.65 15.84
C PRO A 162 8.88 3.18 15.72
N GLU A 163 9.74 3.77 14.90
CA GLU A 163 9.77 5.21 14.62
C GLU A 163 8.80 5.65 13.52
N VAL A 164 8.14 4.71 12.84
CA VAL A 164 7.21 5.01 11.74
C VAL A 164 5.79 5.11 12.28
N GLU A 165 5.16 6.26 12.08
CA GLU A 165 3.73 6.44 12.33
C GLU A 165 2.91 5.85 11.18
N ILE A 166 1.77 5.23 11.48
CA ILE A 166 0.81 4.73 10.50
C ILE A 166 -0.52 5.46 10.68
N GLU A 167 -0.92 6.22 9.66
CA GLU A 167 -2.27 6.77 9.52
C GLU A 167 -3.17 5.71 8.89
N SER A 168 -4.33 5.46 9.46
CA SER A 168 -5.40 4.70 8.80
C SER A 168 -6.31 5.67 8.06
N CYS A 169 -6.25 5.64 6.74
CA CYS A 169 -7.13 6.41 5.84
C CYS A 169 -8.10 5.44 5.15
N SER A 170 -9.33 5.87 4.94
CA SER A 170 -10.34 5.08 4.23
C SER A 170 -11.26 6.04 3.47
N GLY A 171 -10.90 6.38 2.24
CA GLY A 171 -11.66 7.32 1.41
C GLY A 171 -11.96 8.66 2.10
N GLY A 172 -11.17 9.05 3.11
CA GLY A 172 -11.40 10.24 3.93
C GLY A 172 -12.20 9.97 5.22
N GLY A 173 -12.28 8.74 5.70
CA GLY A 173 -12.86 8.39 6.99
C GLY A 173 -14.05 7.42 6.93
N GLY A 174 -13.85 6.26 6.38
CA GLY A 174 -14.81 5.15 6.40
C GLY A 174 -14.70 4.30 7.64
#